data_70ad69e893229d26382b2b3b8991b90f
#
_entry.id   70ad69e893229d26382b2b3b8991b90f
#
_cell.length_a   1.000
_cell.length_b   1.000
_cell.length_c   1.000
_cell.angle_alpha   90.00
_cell.angle_beta   90.00
_cell.angle_gamma   90.00
#
_symmetry.space_group_name_H-M   'P 1'
#
loop_
_entity.id
_entity.type
_entity.pdbx_description
1 polymer ?
#
loop_
_entity_poly.entity_id
_entity_poly.type
_entity_poly.pdbx_seq_one_letter_code
_entity_poly.pdbx_strand_id
1 'polypeptide(L)'
;MIANYWQGECVFGIKNSCIKKQIIMNWIVETFREYPSLAIFLTIGIGFWIGRLKYKTFSLGTVTSVLLVGVLIGQMHIPISGPLKSVFFLLFLFAIGYSVGPQFFRSLRGSGLKQVGFAVVLCVVCLLVTWGIATALGYSPGEAAGLLSGAQTISAVIGVGGDTIQTLNASAADKKAWIDMIPVCYAVTYIFGTIGSAYILGNIGPRLLGGLNKVKAQTAQLAAQLNQSSLNSDPAYIDASRPVVFRAYKATSSFFDGGKTIKEIEEYVKSLKRRAFVERARIAGKVVDVSPDLVINKGDEIVLSGRREFIIQDESWIGQEVADNELLSFPVEELQVMLTKKMVDGVTIDQLRAKPFMYGIMIKNIKRGGVNIPVLAQTELQAGDVLTINGLAREVNAAAPQLGYVDRPTNQTDLIFVGLGIVIGGFIGALTLHMGGVPISLSTSGGALIAGLVFGWLRSKRPTFGRIPEPSLWILNNLGLNMFIAVIGISAGPTFISGIKEVGFMLFIAGILATSIPLFVGIWMGAKLFKFHPAINLGCCAGGRTTTAALGAIQDSLQSSIPAMGYTVTYAVGNTLLILWGVAIVLLMA
;
A
#
# COMPACT_ATOMS: atom_id res chain seq x y z
N MET A 1 11.99 35.38 -15.83
CA MET A 1 12.67 34.96 -17.08
C MET A 1 11.70 34.68 -18.23
N ILE A 2 10.51 34.16 -18.00
CA ILE A 2 9.49 33.93 -19.05
C ILE A 2 8.92 35.23 -19.60
N ALA A 3 8.83 36.29 -18.80
CA ALA A 3 8.31 37.60 -19.25
C ALA A 3 9.23 38.35 -20.22
N ASN A 4 10.54 38.09 -20.24
CA ASN A 4 11.51 38.79 -21.11
C ASN A 4 11.74 38.12 -22.48
N TYR A 5 11.18 36.93 -22.71
CA TYR A 5 11.40 36.20 -23.96
C TYR A 5 10.43 36.64 -25.10
N TRP A 6 9.41 37.43 -24.79
CA TRP A 6 8.36 37.81 -25.73
C TRP A 6 8.39 39.28 -26.20
N GLN A 7 9.49 40.01 -25.95
CA GLN A 7 9.64 41.42 -26.43
C GLN A 7 10.21 41.58 -27.83
N GLY A 8 10.50 40.50 -28.53
CA GLY A 8 10.99 40.56 -29.92
C GLY A 8 9.91 40.17 -30.93
N GLU A 9 9.64 41.10 -31.83
CA GLU A 9 8.90 40.93 -33.09
C GLU A 9 7.38 40.72 -33.05
N CYS A 10 6.63 41.82 -32.97
CA CYS A 10 5.22 41.87 -33.35
C CYS A 10 5.01 42.79 -34.57
N VAL A 11 4.74 42.21 -35.72
CA VAL A 11 4.24 42.90 -36.91
C VAL A 11 2.73 43.21 -36.75
N PHE A 12 2.21 44.29 -37.31
CA PHE A 12 0.98 45.02 -36.98
C PHE A 12 -0.35 44.24 -36.86
N GLY A 13 -0.47 43.00 -37.33
CA GLY A 13 -1.68 42.16 -37.17
C GLY A 13 -1.65 41.25 -35.92
N ILE A 14 -0.50 41.06 -35.31
CA ILE A 14 -0.23 40.15 -34.16
C ILE A 14 -0.38 40.91 -32.82
N LYS A 15 -0.28 42.26 -32.82
CA LYS A 15 -0.35 43.09 -31.61
C LYS A 15 -1.63 42.89 -30.78
N ASN A 16 -2.80 42.85 -31.41
CA ASN A 16 -4.07 42.68 -30.69
C ASN A 16 -4.22 41.28 -30.07
N SER A 17 -3.66 40.24 -30.69
CA SER A 17 -3.64 38.87 -30.15
C SER A 17 -2.65 38.73 -28.98
N CYS A 18 -1.47 39.39 -29.07
CA CYS A 18 -0.48 39.43 -27.98
C CYS A 18 -1.00 40.22 -26.77
N ILE A 19 -1.63 41.37 -26.96
CA ILE A 19 -2.19 42.20 -25.90
C ILE A 19 -3.31 41.44 -25.18
N LYS A 20 -4.22 40.78 -25.89
CA LYS A 20 -5.26 39.93 -25.29
C LYS A 20 -4.65 38.76 -24.49
N LYS A 21 -3.64 38.09 -25.03
CA LYS A 21 -2.95 37.00 -24.30
C LYS A 21 -2.25 37.50 -23.06
N GLN A 22 -1.63 38.68 -23.09
CA GLN A 22 -0.94 39.27 -21.95
C GLN A 22 -1.94 39.71 -20.86
N ILE A 23 -3.08 40.27 -21.23
CA ILE A 23 -4.17 40.63 -20.30
C ILE A 23 -4.73 39.37 -19.62
N ILE A 24 -5.01 38.29 -20.37
CA ILE A 24 -5.50 37.02 -19.82
C ILE A 24 -4.44 36.41 -18.90
N MET A 25 -3.17 36.41 -19.29
CA MET A 25 -2.09 35.84 -18.45
C MET A 25 -1.93 36.63 -17.16
N ASN A 26 -1.96 37.96 -17.19
CA ASN A 26 -1.88 38.78 -15.98
C ASN A 26 -3.09 38.55 -15.08
N TRP A 27 -4.29 38.46 -15.62
CA TRP A 27 -5.50 38.14 -14.87
C TRP A 27 -5.41 36.77 -14.18
N ILE A 28 -4.90 35.74 -14.87
CA ILE A 28 -4.69 34.40 -14.28
C ILE A 28 -3.70 34.46 -13.11
N VAL A 29 -2.58 35.18 -13.30
CA VAL A 29 -1.56 35.32 -12.25
C VAL A 29 -2.12 36.06 -11.03
N GLU A 30 -2.84 37.17 -11.25
CA GLU A 30 -3.47 37.94 -10.17
C GLU A 30 -4.54 37.11 -9.46
N THR A 31 -5.38 36.38 -10.19
CA THR A 31 -6.39 35.49 -9.61
C THR A 31 -5.74 34.42 -8.73
N PHE A 32 -4.63 33.81 -9.15
CA PHE A 32 -3.94 32.83 -8.31
C PHE A 32 -3.25 33.45 -7.09
N ARG A 33 -2.83 34.70 -7.17
CA ARG A 33 -2.29 35.43 -6.00
C ARG A 33 -3.38 35.79 -5.00
N GLU A 34 -4.55 36.17 -5.50
CA GLU A 34 -5.71 36.51 -4.69
C GLU A 34 -6.38 35.26 -4.09
N TYR A 35 -6.45 34.16 -4.91
CA TYR A 35 -7.06 32.89 -4.53
C TYR A 35 -6.05 31.72 -4.61
N PRO A 36 -5.07 31.60 -3.70
CA PRO A 36 -4.03 30.57 -3.75
C PRO A 36 -4.56 29.13 -3.77
N SER A 37 -5.76 28.90 -3.24
CA SER A 37 -6.43 27.61 -3.26
C SER A 37 -6.64 27.08 -4.69
N LEU A 38 -6.96 27.96 -5.65
CA LEU A 38 -7.13 27.57 -7.05
C LEU A 38 -5.82 27.06 -7.65
N ALA A 39 -4.71 27.72 -7.33
CA ALA A 39 -3.38 27.28 -7.77
C ALA A 39 -3.03 25.89 -7.20
N ILE A 40 -3.39 25.61 -5.94
CA ILE A 40 -3.18 24.31 -5.32
C ILE A 40 -3.99 23.22 -6.04
N PHE A 41 -5.29 23.43 -6.27
CA PHE A 41 -6.11 22.45 -6.98
C PHE A 41 -5.66 22.25 -8.43
N LEU A 42 -5.25 23.29 -9.13
CA LEU A 42 -4.68 23.17 -10.48
C LEU A 42 -3.38 22.33 -10.45
N THR A 43 -2.51 22.60 -9.48
CA THR A 43 -1.26 21.84 -9.27
C THR A 43 -1.55 20.35 -9.08
N ILE A 44 -2.53 20.02 -8.25
CA ILE A 44 -2.92 18.64 -8.02
C ILE A 44 -3.50 18.02 -9.28
N GLY A 45 -4.45 18.69 -9.94
CA GLY A 45 -5.10 18.16 -11.14
C GLY A 45 -4.10 17.83 -12.25
N ILE A 46 -3.22 18.78 -12.60
CA ILE A 46 -2.18 18.58 -13.61
C ILE A 46 -1.13 17.57 -13.12
N GLY A 47 -0.70 17.66 -11.87
CA GLY A 47 0.29 16.74 -11.27
C GLY A 47 -0.18 15.29 -11.25
N PHE A 48 -1.45 15.04 -10.90
CA PHE A 48 -2.04 13.70 -10.97
C PHE A 48 -2.15 13.18 -12.40
N TRP A 49 -2.54 14.04 -13.33
CA TRP A 49 -2.61 13.67 -14.74
C TRP A 49 -1.24 13.25 -15.28
N ILE A 50 -0.21 14.08 -15.07
CA ILE A 50 1.17 13.75 -15.47
C ILE A 50 1.70 12.51 -14.72
N GLY A 51 1.46 12.40 -13.43
CA GLY A 51 1.94 11.30 -12.59
C GLY A 51 1.35 9.93 -12.94
N ARG A 52 0.20 9.90 -13.62
CA ARG A 52 -0.44 8.68 -14.15
C ARG A 52 0.07 8.26 -15.51
N LEU A 53 0.77 9.14 -16.24
CA LEU A 53 1.34 8.80 -17.53
C LEU A 53 2.44 7.76 -17.33
N LYS A 54 2.29 6.64 -18.04
CA LYS A 54 3.27 5.55 -18.06
C LYS A 54 3.95 5.49 -19.40
N TYR A 55 5.27 5.56 -19.39
CA TYR A 55 6.09 5.27 -20.56
C TYR A 55 6.82 3.94 -20.33
N LYS A 56 6.40 2.90 -21.04
CA LYS A 56 6.81 1.50 -20.75
C LYS A 56 6.51 1.14 -19.28
N THR A 57 7.53 0.81 -18.50
CA THR A 57 7.43 0.47 -17.06
C THR A 57 7.65 1.66 -16.13
N PHE A 58 7.95 2.84 -16.67
CA PHE A 58 8.29 4.03 -15.90
C PHE A 58 7.11 4.98 -15.74
N SER A 59 6.92 5.50 -14.52
CA SER A 59 6.03 6.61 -14.18
C SER A 59 6.75 7.50 -13.17
N LEU A 60 6.64 8.82 -13.34
CA LEU A 60 7.16 9.82 -12.37
C LEU A 60 6.49 9.70 -10.99
N GLY A 61 5.31 9.09 -10.95
CA GLY A 61 4.48 9.06 -9.75
C GLY A 61 3.78 10.40 -9.45
N THR A 62 2.66 10.33 -8.75
CA THR A 62 1.82 11.52 -8.50
C THR A 62 2.52 12.56 -7.63
N VAL A 63 3.25 12.15 -6.60
CA VAL A 63 3.91 13.05 -5.64
C VAL A 63 4.96 13.92 -6.32
N THR A 64 5.88 13.31 -7.09
CA THR A 64 6.93 14.05 -7.81
C THR A 64 6.33 14.96 -8.88
N SER A 65 5.32 14.48 -9.61
CA SER A 65 4.65 15.28 -10.63
C SER A 65 3.94 16.49 -10.03
N VAL A 66 3.23 16.31 -8.91
CA VAL A 66 2.59 17.42 -8.18
C VAL A 66 3.63 18.42 -7.68
N LEU A 67 4.78 17.95 -7.16
CA LEU A 67 5.87 18.85 -6.75
C LEU A 67 6.38 19.69 -7.92
N LEU A 68 6.72 19.06 -9.04
CA LEU A 68 7.26 19.75 -10.22
C LEU A 68 6.27 20.75 -10.83
N VAL A 69 4.99 20.35 -10.93
CA VAL A 69 3.93 21.27 -11.38
C VAL A 69 3.77 22.42 -10.39
N GLY A 70 3.83 22.13 -9.07
CA GLY A 70 3.83 23.16 -8.04
C GLY A 70 4.98 24.14 -8.16
N VAL A 71 6.19 23.66 -8.43
CA VAL A 71 7.37 24.51 -8.69
C VAL A 71 7.16 25.40 -9.91
N LEU A 72 6.56 24.88 -10.99
CA LEU A 72 6.27 25.68 -12.19
C LEU A 72 5.24 26.77 -11.90
N ILE A 73 4.16 26.44 -11.21
CA ILE A 73 3.11 27.41 -10.83
C ILE A 73 3.65 28.40 -9.80
N GLY A 74 4.54 27.97 -8.92
CA GLY A 74 5.19 28.80 -7.90
C GLY A 74 6.08 29.92 -8.47
N GLN A 75 6.53 29.81 -9.75
CA GLN A 75 7.22 30.91 -10.42
C GLN A 75 6.36 32.19 -10.51
N MET A 76 5.05 32.08 -10.33
CA MET A 76 4.12 33.21 -10.27
C MET A 76 4.16 33.96 -8.92
N HIS A 77 4.99 33.56 -7.96
CA HIS A 77 5.13 34.15 -6.61
C HIS A 77 3.80 34.22 -5.86
N ILE A 78 3.14 33.06 -5.73
CA ILE A 78 1.83 32.93 -5.06
C ILE A 78 2.06 32.78 -3.54
N PRO A 79 1.48 33.69 -2.69
CA PRO A 79 1.61 33.58 -1.26
C PRO A 79 0.69 32.49 -0.71
N ILE A 80 1.24 31.48 0.00
CA ILE A 80 0.45 30.42 0.63
C ILE A 80 0.62 30.46 2.14
N SER A 81 -0.50 30.33 2.88
CA SER A 81 -0.49 30.33 4.34
C SER A 81 0.09 29.04 4.92
N GLY A 82 0.96 29.18 5.94
CA GLY A 82 1.57 28.04 6.65
C GLY A 82 0.58 27.05 7.27
N PRO A 83 -0.51 27.49 7.92
CA PRO A 83 -1.52 26.61 8.53
C PRO A 83 -2.14 25.61 7.55
N LEU A 84 -2.38 26.01 6.31
CA LEU A 84 -2.95 25.12 5.29
C LEU A 84 -2.05 23.91 5.01
N LYS A 85 -0.75 24.14 4.89
CA LYS A 85 0.27 23.09 4.74
C LYS A 85 0.21 22.09 5.91
N SER A 86 0.15 22.60 7.15
CA SER A 86 0.19 21.77 8.36
C SER A 86 -1.07 20.91 8.49
N VAL A 87 -2.26 21.42 8.21
CA VAL A 87 -3.51 20.66 8.28
C VAL A 87 -3.47 19.41 7.40
N PHE A 88 -3.12 19.57 6.13
CA PHE A 88 -3.07 18.44 5.21
C PHE A 88 -1.96 17.45 5.56
N PHE A 89 -0.84 17.95 6.07
CA PHE A 89 0.26 17.09 6.47
C PHE A 89 -0.09 16.25 7.71
N LEU A 90 -0.74 16.81 8.71
CA LEU A 90 -1.21 16.09 9.90
C LEU A 90 -2.24 15.00 9.53
N LEU A 91 -3.19 15.33 8.66
CA LEU A 91 -4.17 14.35 8.15
C LEU A 91 -3.48 13.18 7.44
N PHE A 92 -2.50 13.47 6.58
CA PHE A 92 -1.71 12.45 5.90
C PHE A 92 -0.93 11.58 6.88
N LEU A 93 -0.19 12.16 7.83
CA LEU A 93 0.63 11.41 8.77
C LEU A 93 -0.20 10.54 9.71
N PHE A 94 -1.33 11.05 10.19
CA PHE A 94 -2.27 10.26 10.96
C PHE A 94 -2.81 9.07 10.15
N ALA A 95 -3.24 9.32 8.90
CA ALA A 95 -3.82 8.29 8.05
C ALA A 95 -2.81 7.19 7.70
N ILE A 96 -1.56 7.55 7.38
CA ILE A 96 -0.52 6.54 7.11
C ILE A 96 -0.17 5.76 8.38
N GLY A 97 -0.04 6.44 9.53
CA GLY A 97 0.14 5.78 10.82
C GLY A 97 -0.99 4.79 11.12
N TYR A 98 -2.23 5.20 10.94
CA TYR A 98 -3.41 4.37 11.15
C TYR A 98 -3.40 3.11 10.25
N SER A 99 -3.02 3.25 8.98
CA SER A 99 -3.00 2.14 8.03
C SER A 99 -1.94 1.08 8.37
N VAL A 100 -0.77 1.50 8.85
CA VAL A 100 0.34 0.58 9.17
C VAL A 100 0.38 0.14 10.63
N GLY A 101 -0.36 0.81 11.52
CA GLY A 101 -0.37 0.59 12.97
C GLY A 101 -0.63 -0.86 13.40
N PRO A 102 -1.69 -1.51 12.91
CA PRO A 102 -1.98 -2.91 13.26
C PRO A 102 -0.81 -3.84 12.97
N GLN A 103 -0.13 -3.61 11.86
CA GLN A 103 0.96 -4.43 11.39
C GLN A 103 2.27 -4.13 12.12
N PHE A 104 2.53 -2.86 12.42
CA PHE A 104 3.68 -2.42 13.19
C PHE A 104 3.71 -3.10 14.57
N PHE A 105 2.66 -2.95 15.37
CA PHE A 105 2.62 -3.53 16.72
C PHE A 105 2.58 -5.06 16.73
N ARG A 106 2.04 -5.65 15.68
CA ARG A 106 2.02 -7.08 15.55
C ARG A 106 3.38 -7.65 15.16
N SER A 107 4.11 -7.00 14.24
CA SER A 107 5.43 -7.45 13.83
C SER A 107 6.44 -7.48 14.98
N LEU A 108 6.16 -6.72 16.06
CA LEU A 108 6.93 -6.77 17.31
C LEU A 108 6.66 -8.03 18.15
N ARG A 109 5.70 -8.90 17.75
CA ARG A 109 5.34 -10.13 18.46
C ARG A 109 5.35 -11.32 17.49
N GLY A 110 6.12 -12.36 17.73
CA GLY A 110 6.05 -13.63 17.00
C GLY A 110 7.05 -13.78 15.84
N SER A 111 6.66 -14.50 14.78
CA SER A 111 7.53 -14.93 13.66
C SER A 111 8.10 -13.77 12.82
N GLY A 112 7.48 -12.59 12.88
CA GLY A 112 7.95 -11.39 12.18
C GLY A 112 9.20 -10.73 12.77
N LEU A 113 9.65 -11.13 13.97
CA LEU A 113 10.74 -10.45 14.70
C LEU A 113 12.05 -10.37 13.91
N LYS A 114 12.37 -11.41 13.12
CA LYS A 114 13.55 -11.40 12.23
C LYS A 114 13.45 -10.33 11.15
N GLN A 115 12.25 -10.14 10.58
CA GLN A 115 12.01 -9.12 9.54
C GLN A 115 12.03 -7.72 10.16
N VAL A 116 11.53 -7.56 11.39
CA VAL A 116 11.63 -6.30 12.16
C VAL A 116 13.09 -5.95 12.41
N GLY A 117 13.89 -6.89 12.95
CA GLY A 117 15.30 -6.68 13.19
C GLY A 117 16.06 -6.29 11.90
N PHE A 118 15.76 -6.98 10.81
CA PHE A 118 16.29 -6.63 9.49
C PHE A 118 15.92 -5.20 9.08
N ALA A 119 14.64 -4.82 9.20
CA ALA A 119 14.16 -3.49 8.82
C ALA A 119 14.81 -2.39 9.66
N VAL A 120 14.95 -2.59 10.97
CA VAL A 120 15.61 -1.64 11.88
C VAL A 120 17.06 -1.42 11.44
N VAL A 121 17.83 -2.51 11.23
CA VAL A 121 19.23 -2.39 10.80
C VAL A 121 19.33 -1.72 9.44
N LEU A 122 18.46 -2.09 8.48
CA LEU A 122 18.44 -1.46 7.16
C LEU A 122 18.14 0.04 7.25
N CYS A 123 17.17 0.46 8.06
CA CYS A 123 16.86 1.88 8.28
C CYS A 123 18.02 2.64 8.92
N VAL A 124 18.73 2.03 9.87
CA VAL A 124 19.95 2.62 10.44
C VAL A 124 21.03 2.80 9.38
N VAL A 125 21.24 1.80 8.52
CA VAL A 125 22.17 1.92 7.38
C VAL A 125 21.74 3.06 6.44
N CYS A 126 20.45 3.20 6.15
CA CYS A 126 19.94 4.32 5.35
C CYS A 126 20.29 5.68 5.96
N LEU A 127 20.10 5.83 7.28
CA LEU A 127 20.44 7.06 8.01
C LEU A 127 21.94 7.34 7.95
N LEU A 128 22.76 6.36 8.34
CA LEU A 128 24.23 6.53 8.44
C LEU A 128 24.87 6.82 7.08
N VAL A 129 24.43 6.13 6.02
CA VAL A 129 24.94 6.38 4.66
C VAL A 129 24.55 7.78 4.19
N THR A 130 23.29 8.19 4.41
CA THR A 130 22.85 9.53 4.02
C THR A 130 23.58 10.60 4.82
N TRP A 131 23.71 10.43 6.14
CA TRP A 131 24.45 11.34 7.01
C TRP A 131 25.92 11.45 6.61
N GLY A 132 26.58 10.31 6.36
CA GLY A 132 27.98 10.29 5.93
C GLY A 132 28.21 11.00 4.60
N ILE A 133 27.32 10.81 3.62
CA ILE A 133 27.38 11.51 2.33
C ILE A 133 27.14 13.01 2.52
N ALA A 134 26.11 13.38 3.29
CA ALA A 134 25.76 14.78 3.54
C ALA A 134 26.90 15.53 4.25
N THR A 135 27.50 14.91 5.26
CA THR A 135 28.67 15.47 5.99
C THR A 135 29.87 15.60 5.06
N ALA A 136 30.17 14.57 4.25
CA ALA A 136 31.33 14.60 3.33
C ALA A 136 31.20 15.68 2.24
N LEU A 137 29.96 16.02 1.86
CA LEU A 137 29.68 17.05 0.85
C LEU A 137 29.40 18.44 1.46
N GLY A 138 29.41 18.56 2.79
CA GLY A 138 29.14 19.82 3.49
C GLY A 138 27.69 20.32 3.32
N TYR A 139 26.74 19.40 3.21
CA TYR A 139 25.33 19.74 3.05
C TYR A 139 24.72 20.36 4.30
N SER A 140 23.80 21.28 4.10
CA SER A 140 22.97 21.84 5.17
C SER A 140 21.94 20.82 5.70
N PRO A 141 21.35 21.06 6.89
CA PRO A 141 20.28 20.21 7.41
C PRO A 141 19.11 19.99 6.41
N GLY A 142 18.79 21.00 5.61
CA GLY A 142 17.73 20.92 4.59
C GLY A 142 18.10 20.02 3.41
N GLU A 143 19.32 20.15 2.90
CA GLU A 143 19.84 19.31 1.82
C GLU A 143 19.95 17.84 2.26
N ALA A 144 20.43 17.59 3.47
CA ALA A 144 20.54 16.24 4.04
C ALA A 144 19.15 15.58 4.21
N ALA A 145 18.16 16.33 4.71
CA ALA A 145 16.78 15.86 4.84
C ALA A 145 16.15 15.57 3.46
N GLY A 146 16.40 16.43 2.47
CA GLY A 146 15.94 16.23 1.09
C GLY A 146 16.59 15.03 0.42
N LEU A 147 17.90 14.82 0.63
CA LEU A 147 18.64 13.65 0.15
C LEU A 147 18.07 12.35 0.76
N LEU A 148 17.85 12.30 2.09
CA LEU A 148 17.24 11.17 2.76
C LEU A 148 15.84 10.88 2.20
N SER A 149 15.03 11.93 2.10
CA SER A 149 13.64 11.83 1.64
C SER A 149 13.54 11.26 0.23
N GLY A 150 14.32 11.75 -0.70
CA GLY A 150 14.30 11.32 -2.10
C GLY A 150 14.94 9.95 -2.28
N ALA A 151 16.14 9.74 -1.76
CA ALA A 151 16.85 8.48 -1.89
C ALA A 151 16.08 7.30 -1.29
N GLN A 152 15.37 7.50 -0.17
CA GLN A 152 14.55 6.44 0.47
C GLN A 152 13.08 6.45 0.04
N THR A 153 12.69 7.34 -0.90
CA THR A 153 11.31 7.48 -1.41
C THR A 153 10.26 7.79 -0.32
N ILE A 154 10.65 8.51 0.74
CA ILE A 154 9.82 8.82 1.91
C ILE A 154 9.47 10.32 1.97
N SER A 155 8.47 10.72 1.22
CA SER A 155 8.04 12.12 1.07
C SER A 155 7.64 12.81 2.39
N ALA A 156 7.23 12.03 3.39
CA ALA A 156 6.88 12.55 4.72
C ALA A 156 8.04 13.28 5.41
N VAL A 157 9.28 12.91 5.10
CA VAL A 157 10.48 13.55 5.66
C VAL A 157 10.59 15.02 5.24
N ILE A 158 10.03 15.43 4.09
CA ILE A 158 9.99 16.83 3.66
C ILE A 158 9.32 17.70 4.72
N GLY A 159 8.19 17.24 5.25
CA GLY A 159 7.45 17.98 6.26
C GLY A 159 8.08 17.87 7.64
N VAL A 160 8.36 16.65 8.09
CA VAL A 160 8.96 16.40 9.42
C VAL A 160 10.32 17.09 9.55
N GLY A 161 11.15 17.02 8.51
CA GLY A 161 12.43 17.73 8.45
C GLY A 161 12.25 19.25 8.50
N GLY A 162 11.32 19.78 7.72
CA GLY A 162 10.99 21.21 7.75
C GLY A 162 10.49 21.68 9.11
N ASP A 163 9.59 20.91 9.76
CA ASP A 163 9.11 21.22 11.12
C ASP A 163 10.25 21.18 12.13
N THR A 164 11.16 20.22 12.02
CA THR A 164 12.33 20.10 12.89
C THR A 164 13.29 21.29 12.71
N ILE A 165 13.56 21.72 11.47
CA ILE A 165 14.38 22.90 11.19
C ILE A 165 13.81 24.16 11.86
N GLN A 166 12.47 24.29 11.92
CA GLN A 166 11.85 25.43 12.60
C GLN A 166 12.19 25.50 14.10
N THR A 167 12.44 24.36 14.73
CA THR A 167 12.78 24.29 16.17
C THR A 167 14.26 24.54 16.48
N LEU A 168 15.14 24.53 15.47
CA LEU A 168 16.58 24.74 15.65
C LEU A 168 16.88 26.16 16.12
N ASN A 169 17.99 26.34 16.79
CA ASN A 169 18.50 27.67 17.19
C ASN A 169 19.35 28.29 16.05
N ALA A 170 18.69 28.73 14.98
CA ALA A 170 19.31 29.34 13.81
C ALA A 170 18.53 30.60 13.39
N SER A 171 19.12 31.43 12.51
CA SER A 171 18.46 32.62 12.01
C SER A 171 17.21 32.28 11.18
N ALA A 172 16.23 33.19 11.13
CA ALA A 172 15.03 32.99 10.31
C ALA A 172 15.37 32.85 8.81
N ALA A 173 16.45 33.49 8.36
CA ALA A 173 16.92 33.43 6.98
C ALA A 173 17.51 32.03 6.67
N ASP A 174 18.36 31.51 7.56
CA ASP A 174 18.96 30.17 7.40
C ASP A 174 17.89 29.09 7.42
N LYS A 175 16.98 29.12 8.40
CA LYS A 175 15.85 28.20 8.47
C LYS A 175 15.05 28.17 7.19
N LYS A 176 14.73 29.34 6.66
CA LYS A 176 14.01 29.45 5.38
C LYS A 176 14.81 28.85 4.23
N ALA A 177 16.10 29.19 4.11
CA ALA A 177 16.96 28.64 3.08
C ALA A 177 17.03 27.12 3.15
N TRP A 178 17.23 26.54 4.34
CA TRP A 178 17.28 25.09 4.54
C TRP A 178 15.95 24.41 4.18
N ILE A 179 14.81 24.98 4.58
CA ILE A 179 13.50 24.43 4.25
C ILE A 179 13.23 24.46 2.75
N ASP A 180 13.61 25.54 2.08
CA ASP A 180 13.43 25.70 0.63
C ASP A 180 14.29 24.70 -0.18
N MET A 181 15.42 24.21 0.40
CA MET A 181 16.29 23.22 -0.22
C MET A 181 15.79 21.77 -0.11
N ILE A 182 14.95 21.44 0.89
CA ILE A 182 14.43 20.07 1.05
C ILE A 182 13.73 19.56 -0.21
N PRO A 183 12.74 20.28 -0.81
CA PRO A 183 12.03 19.81 -2.00
C PRO A 183 12.91 19.75 -3.25
N VAL A 184 13.96 20.61 -3.33
CA VAL A 184 14.95 20.57 -4.41
C VAL A 184 15.71 19.26 -4.39
N CYS A 185 16.32 18.94 -3.24
CA CYS A 185 17.10 17.73 -3.07
C CYS A 185 16.24 16.48 -3.18
N TYR A 186 15.01 16.52 -2.65
CA TYR A 186 14.04 15.44 -2.82
C TYR A 186 13.76 15.16 -4.29
N ALA A 187 13.40 16.17 -5.08
CA ALA A 187 13.00 15.98 -6.48
C ALA A 187 14.11 15.34 -7.33
N VAL A 188 15.36 15.77 -7.14
CA VAL A 188 16.51 15.24 -7.88
C VAL A 188 16.82 13.80 -7.48
N THR A 189 16.82 13.49 -6.19
CA THR A 189 17.26 12.19 -5.69
C THR A 189 16.15 11.13 -5.73
N TYR A 190 14.86 11.54 -5.71
CA TYR A 190 13.71 10.65 -5.80
C TYR A 190 13.65 9.90 -7.14
N ILE A 191 14.09 10.52 -8.23
CA ILE A 191 14.10 9.90 -9.56
C ILE A 191 14.90 8.59 -9.49
N PHE A 192 16.13 8.66 -9.01
CA PHE A 192 16.95 7.45 -8.87
C PHE A 192 16.48 6.58 -7.68
N GLY A 193 16.00 7.19 -6.61
CA GLY A 193 15.38 6.49 -5.48
C GLY A 193 14.31 5.50 -5.92
N THR A 194 13.48 5.88 -6.89
CA THR A 194 12.40 5.03 -7.42
C THR A 194 12.90 4.08 -8.51
N ILE A 195 13.48 4.62 -9.60
CA ILE A 195 13.91 3.83 -10.75
C ILE A 195 15.07 2.91 -10.39
N GLY A 196 16.07 3.45 -9.70
CA GLY A 196 17.25 2.71 -9.26
C GLY A 196 16.88 1.56 -8.33
N SER A 197 16.00 1.80 -7.36
CA SER A 197 15.52 0.74 -6.45
C SER A 197 14.77 -0.36 -7.20
N ALA A 198 13.87 -0.01 -8.11
CA ALA A 198 13.13 -0.98 -8.92
C ALA A 198 14.08 -1.82 -9.80
N TYR A 199 15.07 -1.17 -10.41
CA TYR A 199 16.07 -1.85 -11.24
C TYR A 199 17.02 -2.73 -10.41
N ILE A 200 17.53 -2.21 -9.28
CA ILE A 200 18.44 -2.96 -8.39
C ILE A 200 17.71 -4.19 -7.84
N LEU A 201 16.52 -4.04 -7.27
CA LEU A 201 15.81 -5.15 -6.63
C LEU A 201 15.15 -6.09 -7.63
N GLY A 202 14.65 -5.60 -8.77
CA GLY A 202 14.02 -6.42 -9.79
C GLY A 202 14.98 -7.19 -10.68
N ASN A 203 16.17 -6.62 -10.95
CA ASN A 203 17.11 -7.20 -11.94
C ASN A 203 18.47 -7.60 -11.34
N ILE A 204 19.12 -6.70 -10.58
CA ILE A 204 20.45 -6.97 -10.00
C ILE A 204 20.32 -7.91 -8.80
N GLY A 205 19.36 -7.67 -7.91
CA GLY A 205 19.14 -8.47 -6.72
C GLY A 205 18.99 -9.97 -6.96
N PRO A 206 18.13 -10.42 -7.88
CA PRO A 206 18.05 -11.84 -8.24
C PRO A 206 19.36 -12.40 -8.76
N ARG A 207 20.16 -11.61 -9.52
CA ARG A 207 21.47 -12.05 -10.03
C ARG A 207 22.47 -12.25 -8.89
N LEU A 208 22.50 -11.35 -7.91
CA LEU A 208 23.36 -11.46 -6.72
C LEU A 208 22.96 -12.62 -5.81
N LEU A 209 21.70 -13.02 -5.83
CA LEU A 209 21.17 -14.13 -5.03
C LEU A 209 21.23 -15.50 -5.76
N GLY A 210 22.01 -15.59 -6.83
CA GLY A 210 22.31 -16.84 -7.51
C GLY A 210 21.73 -16.98 -8.91
N GLY A 211 21.20 -15.89 -9.48
CA GLY A 211 20.65 -15.83 -10.84
C GLY A 211 19.12 -15.85 -10.89
N LEU A 212 18.54 -15.12 -11.84
CA LEU A 212 17.09 -14.94 -11.95
C LEU A 212 16.34 -16.27 -12.06
N ASN A 213 16.83 -17.20 -12.91
CA ASN A 213 16.18 -18.49 -13.12
C ASN A 213 16.19 -19.35 -11.86
N LYS A 214 17.30 -19.33 -11.11
CA LYS A 214 17.42 -20.06 -9.84
C LYS A 214 16.48 -19.47 -8.78
N VAL A 215 16.43 -18.14 -8.65
CA VAL A 215 15.53 -17.47 -7.71
C VAL A 215 14.07 -17.72 -8.08
N LYS A 216 13.71 -17.71 -9.38
CA LYS A 216 12.37 -18.10 -9.86
C LYS A 216 12.02 -19.53 -9.45
N ALA A 217 12.92 -20.48 -9.71
CA ALA A 217 12.71 -21.89 -9.38
C ALA A 217 12.54 -22.09 -7.85
N GLN A 218 13.40 -21.45 -7.04
CA GLN A 218 13.27 -21.47 -5.59
C GLN A 218 11.96 -20.84 -5.10
N THR A 219 11.54 -19.75 -5.74
CA THR A 219 10.27 -19.08 -5.40
C THR A 219 9.07 -19.97 -5.75
N ALA A 220 9.11 -20.65 -6.90
CA ALA A 220 8.10 -21.63 -7.28
C ALA A 220 8.09 -22.84 -6.33
N GLN A 221 9.27 -23.33 -5.90
CA GLN A 221 9.38 -24.36 -4.87
C GLN A 221 8.77 -23.93 -3.54
N LEU A 222 9.07 -22.71 -3.08
CA LEU A 222 8.48 -22.18 -1.85
C LEU A 222 6.95 -22.05 -1.97
N ALA A 223 6.44 -21.57 -3.11
CA ALA A 223 5.01 -21.53 -3.38
C ALA A 223 4.38 -22.92 -3.38
N ALA A 224 5.06 -23.91 -3.98
CA ALA A 224 4.63 -25.30 -3.96
C ALA A 224 4.65 -25.88 -2.54
N GLN A 225 5.69 -25.61 -1.73
CA GLN A 225 5.77 -26.04 -0.33
C GLN A 225 4.67 -25.42 0.53
N LEU A 226 4.37 -24.15 0.34
CA LEU A 226 3.26 -23.47 1.00
C LEU A 226 1.89 -24.07 0.61
N ASN A 227 1.81 -24.70 -0.58
CA ASN A 227 0.63 -25.43 -1.05
C ASN A 227 0.63 -26.92 -0.67
N GLN A 228 1.80 -27.57 -0.52
CA GLN A 228 1.95 -29.03 -0.44
C GLN A 228 1.69 -29.67 0.91
N SER A 229 1.49 -28.92 1.99
CA SER A 229 1.22 -29.51 3.28
C SER A 229 -0.25 -29.98 3.47
N SER A 230 -1.09 -29.82 2.48
CA SER A 230 -2.31 -30.60 2.39
C SER A 230 -2.04 -31.83 1.53
N LEU A 231 -2.16 -33.01 2.09
CA LEU A 231 -2.10 -34.33 1.42
C LEU A 231 -3.14 -34.51 0.28
N ASN A 232 -3.90 -33.47 0.00
CA ASN A 232 -4.81 -33.33 -1.12
C ASN A 232 -4.48 -32.03 -1.84
N SER A 233 -3.68 -32.10 -2.90
CA SER A 233 -3.55 -31.01 -3.87
C SER A 233 -4.90 -30.77 -4.56
N ASP A 234 -5.79 -30.05 -3.90
CA ASP A 234 -7.03 -29.58 -4.48
C ASP A 234 -6.67 -28.40 -5.42
N PRO A 235 -6.86 -28.53 -6.74
CA PRO A 235 -6.61 -27.45 -7.69
C PRO A 235 -7.36 -26.16 -7.34
N ALA A 236 -8.41 -26.26 -6.51
CA ALA A 236 -9.13 -25.10 -5.97
C ALA A 236 -8.26 -24.15 -5.14
N TYR A 237 -7.13 -24.58 -4.64
CA TYR A 237 -6.23 -23.76 -3.82
C TYR A 237 -5.18 -22.96 -4.60
N ILE A 238 -5.01 -23.22 -5.91
CA ILE A 238 -3.87 -22.70 -6.68
C ILE A 238 -4.10 -21.26 -7.17
N ASP A 239 -5.34 -20.87 -7.41
CA ASP A 239 -5.65 -19.54 -7.94
C ASP A 239 -6.99 -19.01 -7.42
N ALA A 240 -6.93 -18.18 -6.38
CA ALA A 240 -8.12 -17.52 -5.80
C ALA A 240 -8.70 -16.40 -6.67
N SER A 241 -8.04 -16.04 -7.79
CA SER A 241 -8.54 -15.02 -8.71
C SER A 241 -9.58 -15.57 -9.70
N ARG A 242 -9.73 -16.90 -9.80
CA ARG A 242 -10.68 -17.51 -10.72
C ARG A 242 -12.12 -17.41 -10.23
N PRO A 243 -13.07 -17.02 -11.10
CA PRO A 243 -14.46 -16.84 -10.69
C PRO A 243 -15.10 -18.14 -10.26
N VAL A 244 -15.83 -18.09 -9.16
CA VAL A 244 -16.79 -19.11 -8.76
C VAL A 244 -18.04 -18.91 -9.58
N VAL A 245 -18.58 -19.99 -10.12
CA VAL A 245 -19.84 -19.98 -10.86
C VAL A 245 -20.87 -20.87 -10.16
N PHE A 246 -22.12 -20.52 -10.34
CA PHE A 246 -23.26 -21.29 -9.90
C PHE A 246 -23.97 -21.80 -11.15
N ARG A 247 -24.20 -23.12 -11.21
CA ARG A 247 -24.86 -23.77 -12.33
C ARG A 247 -25.92 -24.74 -11.84
N ALA A 248 -27.05 -24.77 -12.50
CA ALA A 248 -28.14 -25.72 -12.22
C ALA A 248 -28.00 -26.92 -13.15
N TYR A 249 -28.13 -28.11 -12.60
CA TYR A 249 -28.06 -29.37 -13.32
C TYR A 249 -29.26 -30.26 -12.97
N LYS A 250 -29.73 -31.02 -13.96
CA LYS A 250 -30.66 -32.08 -13.73
C LYS A 250 -29.91 -33.40 -13.46
N ALA A 251 -30.19 -34.02 -12.33
CA ALA A 251 -29.58 -35.29 -11.91
C ALA A 251 -30.08 -36.45 -12.79
N THR A 252 -29.41 -36.69 -13.91
CA THR A 252 -29.87 -37.72 -14.89
C THR A 252 -28.91 -38.90 -14.96
N SER A 253 -27.70 -38.82 -14.42
CA SER A 253 -26.73 -39.90 -14.49
C SER A 253 -27.09 -41.08 -13.58
N SER A 254 -26.46 -42.25 -13.88
CA SER A 254 -26.58 -43.45 -13.06
C SER A 254 -26.03 -43.29 -11.64
N PHE A 255 -25.23 -42.26 -11.40
CA PHE A 255 -24.74 -41.94 -10.06
C PHE A 255 -25.88 -41.71 -9.05
N PHE A 256 -27.02 -41.20 -9.50
CA PHE A 256 -28.20 -40.90 -8.68
C PHE A 256 -29.18 -42.07 -8.59
N ASP A 257 -28.87 -43.22 -9.19
CA ASP A 257 -29.72 -44.40 -9.07
C ASP A 257 -29.74 -44.89 -7.60
N GLY A 258 -30.95 -44.90 -7.00
CA GLY A 258 -31.12 -45.24 -5.59
C GLY A 258 -31.02 -44.08 -4.60
N GLY A 259 -30.92 -42.84 -5.12
CA GLY A 259 -30.79 -41.61 -4.28
C GLY A 259 -29.37 -41.39 -3.73
N LYS A 260 -28.96 -40.12 -3.63
CA LYS A 260 -27.71 -39.73 -3.03
C LYS A 260 -27.91 -38.57 -2.07
N THR A 261 -27.33 -38.66 -0.89
CA THR A 261 -27.31 -37.53 0.04
C THR A 261 -26.39 -36.42 -0.48
N ILE A 262 -26.67 -35.17 -0.11
CA ILE A 262 -25.79 -34.04 -0.44
C ILE A 262 -24.35 -34.33 -0.01
N LYS A 263 -24.18 -34.88 1.18
CA LYS A 263 -22.86 -35.27 1.70
C LYS A 263 -22.15 -36.26 0.79
N GLU A 264 -22.82 -37.31 0.31
CA GLU A 264 -22.25 -38.28 -0.63
C GLU A 264 -21.87 -37.66 -1.97
N ILE A 265 -22.69 -36.73 -2.48
CA ILE A 265 -22.42 -35.99 -3.70
C ILE A 265 -21.13 -35.18 -3.55
N GLU A 266 -21.00 -34.43 -2.47
CA GLU A 266 -19.82 -33.58 -2.23
C GLU A 266 -18.56 -34.40 -1.94
N GLU A 267 -18.68 -35.53 -1.21
CA GLU A 267 -17.58 -36.47 -1.00
C GLU A 267 -17.11 -37.11 -2.32
N TYR A 268 -18.06 -37.43 -3.21
CA TYR A 268 -17.73 -37.91 -4.56
C TYR A 268 -16.97 -36.85 -5.36
N VAL A 269 -17.45 -35.60 -5.40
CA VAL A 269 -16.74 -34.48 -6.07
C VAL A 269 -15.35 -34.27 -5.47
N LYS A 270 -15.21 -34.41 -4.16
CA LYS A 270 -13.93 -34.32 -3.47
C LYS A 270 -12.98 -35.46 -3.85
N SER A 271 -13.50 -36.69 -4.07
CA SER A 271 -12.72 -37.84 -4.55
C SER A 271 -12.11 -37.60 -5.95
N LEU A 272 -12.80 -36.81 -6.77
CA LEU A 272 -12.32 -36.35 -8.09
C LEU A 272 -11.27 -35.22 -7.99
N LYS A 273 -10.77 -34.90 -6.78
CA LYS A 273 -9.88 -33.78 -6.50
C LYS A 273 -10.46 -32.43 -6.93
N ARG A 274 -11.78 -32.30 -6.88
CA ARG A 274 -12.54 -31.08 -7.20
C ARG A 274 -13.21 -30.56 -5.93
N ARG A 275 -13.56 -29.29 -5.92
CA ARG A 275 -14.34 -28.67 -4.85
C ARG A 275 -15.56 -27.99 -5.47
N ALA A 276 -16.73 -28.54 -5.17
CA ALA A 276 -18.01 -27.96 -5.46
C ALA A 276 -18.96 -28.23 -4.30
N PHE A 277 -19.93 -27.37 -4.12
CA PHE A 277 -20.96 -27.50 -3.09
C PHE A 277 -22.32 -27.50 -3.75
N VAL A 278 -23.26 -28.26 -3.18
CA VAL A 278 -24.64 -28.19 -3.57
C VAL A 278 -25.32 -27.08 -2.79
N GLU A 279 -25.74 -26.03 -3.47
CA GLU A 279 -26.26 -24.82 -2.83
C GLU A 279 -27.79 -24.81 -2.69
N ARG A 280 -28.48 -25.46 -3.65
CA ARG A 280 -29.93 -25.52 -3.72
C ARG A 280 -30.37 -26.75 -4.48
N ALA A 281 -31.58 -27.22 -4.19
CA ALA A 281 -32.18 -28.33 -4.93
C ALA A 281 -33.67 -28.04 -5.26
N ARG A 282 -34.16 -28.64 -6.37
CA ARG A 282 -35.58 -28.74 -6.66
C ARG A 282 -35.97 -30.21 -6.64
N ILE A 283 -36.78 -30.56 -5.66
CA ILE A 283 -37.29 -31.92 -5.45
C ILE A 283 -38.79 -31.93 -5.68
N ALA A 284 -39.29 -32.82 -6.53
CA ALA A 284 -40.70 -32.89 -6.87
C ALA A 284 -41.31 -31.53 -7.28
N GLY A 285 -40.55 -30.70 -8.01
CA GLY A 285 -40.98 -29.39 -8.48
C GLY A 285 -40.94 -28.26 -7.45
N LYS A 286 -40.55 -28.52 -6.20
CA LYS A 286 -40.39 -27.49 -5.15
C LYS A 286 -38.94 -27.20 -4.90
N VAL A 287 -38.58 -25.91 -4.87
CA VAL A 287 -37.25 -25.45 -4.48
C VAL A 287 -37.09 -25.59 -2.97
N VAL A 288 -36.04 -26.28 -2.56
CA VAL A 288 -35.73 -26.57 -1.16
C VAL A 288 -34.27 -26.14 -0.84
N ASP A 289 -34.07 -25.69 0.40
CA ASP A 289 -32.75 -25.47 0.93
C ASP A 289 -32.07 -26.81 1.22
N VAL A 290 -30.78 -26.89 0.96
CA VAL A 290 -30.02 -28.13 1.13
C VAL A 290 -29.59 -28.34 2.59
N SER A 291 -29.58 -29.61 2.99
CA SER A 291 -28.94 -30.08 4.22
C SER A 291 -28.06 -31.28 3.87
N PRO A 292 -27.01 -31.60 4.66
CA PRO A 292 -26.11 -32.73 4.35
C PRO A 292 -26.82 -34.07 4.14
N ASP A 293 -27.95 -34.29 4.82
CA ASP A 293 -28.73 -35.52 4.78
C ASP A 293 -29.86 -35.51 3.74
N LEU A 294 -30.04 -34.41 3.01
CA LEU A 294 -31.06 -34.31 1.95
C LEU A 294 -30.70 -35.25 0.82
N VAL A 295 -31.66 -36.08 0.43
CA VAL A 295 -31.51 -37.07 -0.65
C VAL A 295 -31.96 -36.48 -1.97
N ILE A 296 -31.10 -36.55 -2.97
CA ILE A 296 -31.35 -36.18 -4.37
C ILE A 296 -31.56 -37.46 -5.15
N ASN A 297 -32.72 -37.52 -5.84
CA ASN A 297 -33.06 -38.65 -6.71
C ASN A 297 -32.81 -38.31 -8.16
N LYS A 298 -32.78 -39.34 -8.99
CA LYS A 298 -32.70 -39.16 -10.44
C LYS A 298 -33.92 -38.39 -10.94
N GLY A 299 -33.67 -37.31 -11.66
CA GLY A 299 -34.70 -36.41 -12.16
C GLY A 299 -34.86 -35.10 -11.39
N ASP A 300 -34.33 -35.03 -10.15
CA ASP A 300 -34.27 -33.79 -9.38
C ASP A 300 -33.24 -32.81 -9.99
N GLU A 301 -33.36 -31.52 -9.64
CA GLU A 301 -32.44 -30.48 -10.09
C GLU A 301 -31.66 -29.95 -8.92
N ILE A 302 -30.36 -29.74 -9.14
CA ILE A 302 -29.46 -29.21 -8.11
C ILE A 302 -28.62 -28.06 -8.64
N VAL A 303 -28.31 -27.09 -7.78
CA VAL A 303 -27.35 -26.02 -8.07
C VAL A 303 -26.00 -26.38 -7.47
N LEU A 304 -24.98 -26.42 -8.30
CA LEU A 304 -23.61 -26.56 -7.88
C LEU A 304 -22.89 -25.22 -7.91
N SER A 305 -22.17 -24.90 -6.83
CA SER A 305 -21.18 -23.84 -6.80
C SER A 305 -19.77 -24.42 -6.88
N GLY A 306 -18.90 -23.77 -7.61
CA GLY A 306 -17.53 -24.18 -7.72
C GLY A 306 -16.77 -23.38 -8.78
N ARG A 307 -15.53 -23.78 -9.03
CA ARG A 307 -14.76 -23.15 -10.09
C ARG A 307 -15.31 -23.51 -11.47
N ARG A 308 -15.32 -22.53 -12.33
CA ARG A 308 -15.83 -22.68 -13.70
C ARG A 308 -15.24 -23.90 -14.42
N GLU A 309 -13.92 -24.10 -14.30
CA GLU A 309 -13.23 -25.21 -14.95
C GLU A 309 -13.71 -26.59 -14.46
N PHE A 310 -14.10 -26.70 -13.19
CA PHE A 310 -14.53 -27.98 -12.61
C PHE A 310 -15.99 -28.28 -12.84
N ILE A 311 -16.80 -27.24 -12.96
CA ILE A 311 -18.25 -27.37 -13.14
C ILE A 311 -18.57 -27.65 -14.61
N ILE A 312 -17.80 -27.10 -15.58
CA ILE A 312 -18.08 -27.19 -17.02
C ILE A 312 -17.37 -28.37 -17.70
N GLN A 313 -16.23 -28.86 -17.17
CA GLN A 313 -15.39 -29.83 -17.89
C GLN A 313 -15.90 -31.27 -17.92
N ASP A 314 -16.80 -31.66 -17.03
CA ASP A 314 -17.26 -33.04 -16.94
C ASP A 314 -18.66 -33.11 -16.32
N GLU A 315 -19.66 -33.00 -17.16
CA GLU A 315 -21.07 -33.05 -16.79
C GLU A 315 -21.62 -34.49 -16.76
N SER A 316 -20.81 -35.48 -17.20
CA SER A 316 -21.23 -36.86 -17.37
C SER A 316 -21.70 -37.55 -16.09
N TRP A 317 -21.14 -37.15 -14.93
CA TRP A 317 -21.49 -37.73 -13.63
C TRP A 317 -22.78 -37.15 -13.02
N ILE A 318 -23.23 -35.97 -13.48
CA ILE A 318 -24.40 -35.30 -12.91
C ILE A 318 -25.58 -35.29 -13.88
N GLY A 319 -25.37 -34.85 -15.11
CA GLY A 319 -26.39 -34.74 -16.12
C GLY A 319 -26.38 -33.37 -16.81
N GLN A 320 -27.47 -33.04 -17.50
CA GLN A 320 -27.54 -31.86 -18.34
C GLN A 320 -27.71 -30.57 -17.53
N GLU A 321 -27.01 -29.49 -17.93
CA GLU A 321 -27.20 -28.14 -17.39
C GLU A 321 -28.59 -27.63 -17.71
N VAL A 322 -29.25 -26.99 -16.74
CA VAL A 322 -30.60 -26.42 -16.85
C VAL A 322 -30.52 -24.90 -16.64
N ALA A 323 -31.13 -24.15 -17.56
CA ALA A 323 -31.25 -22.70 -17.40
C ALA A 323 -32.51 -22.38 -16.57
N ASP A 324 -32.36 -22.39 -15.24
CA ASP A 324 -33.44 -22.12 -14.31
C ASP A 324 -33.14 -20.89 -13.43
N ASN A 325 -33.78 -19.78 -13.74
CA ASN A 325 -33.60 -18.52 -13.03
C ASN A 325 -34.17 -18.54 -11.61
N GLU A 326 -35.21 -19.34 -11.33
CA GLU A 326 -35.80 -19.44 -9.99
C GLU A 326 -34.88 -20.23 -9.08
N LEU A 327 -34.36 -21.34 -9.57
CA LEU A 327 -33.43 -22.18 -8.84
C LEU A 327 -32.11 -21.47 -8.54
N LEU A 328 -31.65 -20.60 -9.46
CA LEU A 328 -30.43 -19.78 -9.33
C LEU A 328 -30.66 -18.45 -8.57
N SER A 329 -31.93 -18.12 -8.24
CA SER A 329 -32.26 -16.89 -7.52
C SER A 329 -32.12 -17.07 -6.00
N PHE A 330 -30.87 -17.01 -5.49
CA PHE A 330 -30.59 -17.01 -4.05
C PHE A 330 -29.52 -15.98 -3.71
N PRO A 331 -29.55 -15.42 -2.48
CA PRO A 331 -28.63 -14.38 -2.08
C PRO A 331 -27.22 -14.95 -1.85
N VAL A 332 -26.28 -14.51 -2.66
CA VAL A 332 -24.83 -14.70 -2.46
C VAL A 332 -24.27 -13.42 -1.89
N GLU A 333 -23.45 -13.51 -0.89
CA GLU A 333 -22.83 -12.35 -0.24
C GLU A 333 -21.29 -12.45 -0.28
N GLU A 334 -20.67 -11.33 -0.59
CA GLU A 334 -19.23 -11.16 -0.44
C GLU A 334 -18.97 -10.20 0.72
N LEU A 335 -18.29 -10.66 1.76
CA LEU A 335 -17.97 -9.85 2.93
C LEU A 335 -16.47 -9.73 3.13
N GLN A 336 -16.05 -8.56 3.58
CA GLN A 336 -14.72 -8.35 4.12
C GLN A 336 -14.76 -8.51 5.64
N VAL A 337 -13.96 -9.44 6.15
CA VAL A 337 -13.90 -9.74 7.59
C VAL A 337 -12.49 -9.50 8.09
N MET A 338 -12.35 -8.54 9.01
CA MET A 338 -11.10 -8.33 9.73
C MET A 338 -10.94 -9.39 10.81
N LEU A 339 -9.87 -10.16 10.74
CA LEU A 339 -9.57 -11.19 11.73
C LEU A 339 -9.24 -10.58 13.08
N THR A 340 -10.07 -10.84 14.08
CA THR A 340 -9.89 -10.33 15.45
C THR A 340 -9.94 -11.43 16.52
N LYS A 341 -10.42 -12.63 16.16
CA LYS A 341 -10.54 -13.75 17.08
C LYS A 341 -9.20 -14.47 17.26
N LYS A 342 -8.83 -14.77 18.51
CA LYS A 342 -7.60 -15.51 18.83
C LYS A 342 -7.53 -16.89 18.17
N MET A 343 -8.68 -17.54 17.97
CA MET A 343 -8.77 -18.86 17.37
C MET A 343 -8.36 -18.94 15.90
N VAL A 344 -8.23 -17.79 15.22
CA VAL A 344 -7.81 -17.70 13.82
C VAL A 344 -6.44 -17.02 13.65
N ASP A 345 -5.83 -16.53 14.72
CA ASP A 345 -4.49 -15.93 14.72
C ASP A 345 -3.43 -17.01 14.73
N GLY A 346 -2.52 -17.02 13.76
CA GLY A 346 -1.49 -18.06 13.59
C GLY A 346 -1.98 -19.36 12.94
N VAL A 347 -3.23 -19.42 12.50
CA VAL A 347 -3.83 -20.59 11.86
C VAL A 347 -3.57 -20.52 10.35
N THR A 348 -3.25 -21.65 9.73
CA THR A 348 -3.11 -21.69 8.26
C THR A 348 -4.48 -21.70 7.59
N ILE A 349 -4.52 -21.27 6.32
CA ILE A 349 -5.77 -21.30 5.53
C ILE A 349 -6.38 -22.71 5.47
N ASP A 350 -5.55 -23.74 5.37
CA ASP A 350 -6.01 -25.11 5.33
C ASP A 350 -6.70 -25.51 6.65
N GLN A 351 -6.07 -25.17 7.78
CA GLN A 351 -6.66 -25.39 9.10
C GLN A 351 -7.95 -24.58 9.33
N LEU A 352 -8.01 -23.34 8.79
CA LEU A 352 -9.22 -22.53 8.87
C LEU A 352 -10.36 -23.17 8.07
N ARG A 353 -10.07 -23.63 6.85
CA ARG A 353 -11.06 -24.26 5.97
C ARG A 353 -11.61 -25.57 6.50
N ALA A 354 -10.84 -26.27 7.36
CA ALA A 354 -11.30 -27.48 8.04
C ALA A 354 -12.30 -27.21 9.18
N LYS A 355 -12.50 -25.94 9.56
CA LYS A 355 -13.48 -25.58 10.60
C LYS A 355 -14.91 -25.72 10.06
N PRO A 356 -15.86 -26.26 10.86
CA PRO A 356 -17.24 -26.47 10.41
C PRO A 356 -17.93 -25.20 9.88
N PHE A 357 -17.67 -24.05 10.51
CA PHE A 357 -18.28 -22.77 10.11
C PHE A 357 -17.73 -22.19 8.80
N MET A 358 -16.70 -22.79 8.21
CA MET A 358 -16.15 -22.42 6.89
C MET A 358 -16.71 -23.30 5.76
N TYR A 359 -17.66 -24.18 6.06
CA TYR A 359 -18.33 -24.97 5.05
C TYR A 359 -19.12 -24.05 4.11
N GLY A 360 -19.08 -24.31 2.80
CA GLY A 360 -19.74 -23.46 1.79
C GLY A 360 -19.09 -22.09 1.56
N ILE A 361 -18.01 -21.75 2.30
CA ILE A 361 -17.37 -20.43 2.22
C ILE A 361 -16.06 -20.48 1.45
N MET A 362 -15.90 -19.57 0.51
CA MET A 362 -14.69 -19.38 -0.25
C MET A 362 -13.93 -18.15 0.22
N ILE A 363 -12.62 -18.30 0.44
CA ILE A 363 -11.70 -17.18 0.69
C ILE A 363 -11.17 -16.71 -0.67
N LYS A 364 -11.57 -15.50 -1.08
CA LYS A 364 -11.21 -14.89 -2.37
C LYS A 364 -9.89 -14.14 -2.30
N ASN A 365 -9.68 -13.39 -1.22
CA ASN A 365 -8.51 -12.54 -1.06
C ASN A 365 -8.13 -12.37 0.41
N ILE A 366 -6.85 -12.10 0.65
CA ILE A 366 -6.31 -11.73 1.97
C ILE A 366 -5.52 -10.45 1.81
N LYS A 367 -5.93 -9.40 2.52
CA LYS A 367 -5.19 -8.15 2.61
C LYS A 367 -4.50 -8.04 3.97
N ARG A 368 -3.21 -7.78 3.95
CA ARG A 368 -2.39 -7.52 5.15
C ARG A 368 -1.73 -6.16 5.01
N GLY A 369 -2.13 -5.19 5.85
CA GLY A 369 -1.63 -3.82 5.75
C GLY A 369 -1.86 -3.17 4.38
N GLY A 370 -3.00 -3.44 3.75
CA GLY A 370 -3.34 -2.92 2.43
C GLY A 370 -2.72 -3.67 1.24
N VAL A 371 -1.82 -4.64 1.48
CA VAL A 371 -1.17 -5.44 0.43
C VAL A 371 -1.83 -6.82 0.34
N ASN A 372 -2.12 -7.25 -0.89
CA ASN A 372 -2.63 -8.60 -1.12
C ASN A 372 -1.53 -9.63 -0.89
N ILE A 373 -1.81 -10.62 -0.05
CA ILE A 373 -0.94 -11.77 0.17
C ILE A 373 -1.51 -13.02 -0.50
N PRO A 374 -0.65 -13.99 -0.88
CA PRO A 374 -1.10 -15.21 -1.54
C PRO A 374 -2.08 -16.00 -0.67
N VAL A 375 -3.19 -16.47 -1.26
CA VAL A 375 -4.16 -17.38 -0.62
C VAL A 375 -3.71 -18.82 -0.88
N LEU A 376 -2.69 -19.26 -0.15
CA LEU A 376 -2.12 -20.60 -0.24
C LEU A 376 -2.52 -21.42 1.00
N ALA A 377 -2.58 -22.76 0.90
CA ALA A 377 -2.98 -23.64 1.99
C ALA A 377 -2.22 -23.38 3.29
N GLN A 378 -0.92 -23.12 3.19
CA GLN A 378 -0.02 -22.85 4.32
C GLN A 378 0.19 -21.36 4.63
N THR A 379 -0.53 -20.47 3.96
CA THR A 379 -0.48 -19.06 4.33
C THR A 379 -1.04 -18.91 5.74
N GLU A 380 -0.20 -18.50 6.66
CA GLU A 380 -0.54 -18.26 8.06
C GLU A 380 -1.34 -16.96 8.17
N LEU A 381 -2.53 -17.06 8.70
CA LEU A 381 -3.42 -15.94 8.96
C LEU A 381 -3.00 -15.23 10.23
N GLN A 382 -3.22 -13.96 10.21
CA GLN A 382 -2.81 -13.13 11.32
C GLN A 382 -3.97 -12.20 11.73
N ALA A 383 -4.13 -11.86 13.06
CA ALA A 383 -5.14 -10.90 13.54
C ALA A 383 -4.95 -9.54 12.87
N GLY A 384 -5.94 -8.87 12.34
CA GLY A 384 -5.85 -7.66 11.52
C GLY A 384 -5.71 -7.92 10.02
N ASP A 385 -5.55 -9.17 9.56
CA ASP A 385 -5.76 -9.48 8.15
C ASP A 385 -7.22 -9.26 7.79
N VAL A 386 -7.46 -8.78 6.59
CA VAL A 386 -8.81 -8.63 6.03
C VAL A 386 -9.01 -9.74 5.01
N LEU A 387 -9.90 -10.68 5.35
CA LEU A 387 -10.33 -11.75 4.46
C LEU A 387 -11.54 -11.30 3.65
N THR A 388 -11.48 -11.46 2.33
CA THR A 388 -12.66 -11.38 1.48
C THR A 388 -13.23 -12.80 1.36
N ILE A 389 -14.39 -13.02 1.95
CA ILE A 389 -15.10 -14.31 1.91
C ILE A 389 -16.35 -14.19 1.05
N ASN A 390 -16.69 -15.26 0.35
CA ASN A 390 -17.84 -15.34 -0.55
C ASN A 390 -18.55 -16.68 -0.34
N GLY A 391 -19.88 -16.68 -0.43
CA GLY A 391 -20.74 -17.86 -0.27
C GLY A 391 -22.19 -17.48 -0.14
N LEU A 392 -23.05 -18.44 0.23
CA LEU A 392 -24.44 -18.16 0.56
C LEU A 392 -24.53 -17.13 1.69
N ALA A 393 -25.40 -16.14 1.54
CA ALA A 393 -25.53 -15.05 2.51
C ALA A 393 -25.73 -15.54 3.96
N ARG A 394 -26.52 -16.63 4.14
CA ARG A 394 -26.75 -17.26 5.45
C ARG A 394 -25.44 -17.77 6.06
N GLU A 395 -24.62 -18.48 5.28
CA GLU A 395 -23.39 -19.11 5.75
C GLU A 395 -22.30 -18.09 5.99
N VAL A 396 -22.15 -17.12 5.07
CA VAL A 396 -21.22 -16.01 5.21
C VAL A 396 -21.52 -15.20 6.47
N ASN A 397 -22.79 -14.88 6.73
CA ASN A 397 -23.22 -14.15 7.92
C ASN A 397 -23.05 -14.97 9.22
N ALA A 398 -23.14 -16.29 9.18
CA ALA A 398 -22.91 -17.16 10.32
C ALA A 398 -21.40 -17.31 10.63
N ALA A 399 -20.55 -17.40 9.61
CA ALA A 399 -19.11 -17.56 9.76
C ALA A 399 -18.39 -16.26 10.12
N ALA A 400 -18.83 -15.13 9.59
CA ALA A 400 -18.16 -13.86 9.77
C ALA A 400 -17.91 -13.48 11.25
N PRO A 401 -18.86 -13.63 12.20
CA PRO A 401 -18.62 -13.37 13.62
C PRO A 401 -17.60 -14.33 14.27
N GLN A 402 -17.42 -15.54 13.73
CA GLN A 402 -16.44 -16.51 14.21
C GLN A 402 -15.01 -16.14 13.77
N LEU A 403 -14.89 -15.49 12.61
CA LEU A 403 -13.62 -15.00 12.10
C LEU A 403 -13.19 -13.70 12.76
N GLY A 404 -14.13 -12.79 12.96
CA GLY A 404 -13.81 -11.51 13.53
C GLY A 404 -14.87 -10.45 13.33
N TYR A 405 -14.42 -9.27 12.94
CA TYR A 405 -15.28 -8.12 12.70
C TYR A 405 -15.62 -8.01 11.22
N VAL A 406 -16.92 -8.01 10.94
CA VAL A 406 -17.43 -7.81 9.58
C VAL A 406 -17.25 -6.35 9.21
N ASP A 407 -16.43 -6.10 8.20
CA ASP A 407 -16.29 -4.77 7.63
C ASP A 407 -17.38 -4.57 6.57
N ARG A 408 -18.61 -4.34 7.05
CA ARG A 408 -19.69 -3.97 6.13
C ARG A 408 -19.40 -2.59 5.58
N PRO A 409 -19.54 -2.35 4.28
CA PRO A 409 -19.27 -1.05 3.71
C PRO A 409 -20.20 -0.01 4.34
N THR A 410 -19.68 0.78 5.26
CA THR A 410 -20.30 2.01 5.73
C THR A 410 -19.55 3.15 5.06
N ASN A 411 -20.27 4.05 4.44
CA ASN A 411 -19.70 5.21 3.74
C ASN A 411 -19.28 6.34 4.69
N GLN A 412 -19.33 6.11 6.02
CA GLN A 412 -19.05 7.14 7.00
C GLN A 412 -17.71 6.89 7.70
N THR A 413 -16.91 7.95 7.81
CA THR A 413 -15.64 7.98 8.56
C THR A 413 -15.92 8.52 9.96
N ASP A 414 -15.34 7.92 10.97
CA ASP A 414 -15.35 8.43 12.34
C ASP A 414 -14.39 9.64 12.45
N LEU A 415 -14.91 10.84 12.12
CA LEU A 415 -14.14 12.07 12.17
C LEU A 415 -13.79 12.50 13.60
N ILE A 416 -14.57 12.09 14.61
CA ILE A 416 -14.25 12.34 16.01
C ILE A 416 -12.95 11.61 16.36
N PHE A 417 -12.86 10.35 15.98
CA PHE A 417 -11.68 9.52 16.19
C PHE A 417 -10.43 10.09 15.48
N VAL A 418 -10.58 10.55 14.23
CA VAL A 418 -9.51 11.19 13.47
C VAL A 418 -9.06 12.50 14.14
N GLY A 419 -10.01 13.38 14.46
CA GLY A 419 -9.72 14.68 15.05
C GLY A 419 -9.04 14.56 16.41
N LEU A 420 -9.61 13.75 17.32
CA LEU A 420 -9.00 13.50 18.63
C LEU A 420 -7.64 12.84 18.53
N GLY A 421 -7.47 11.89 17.60
CA GLY A 421 -6.19 11.24 17.36
C GLY A 421 -5.10 12.22 16.94
N ILE A 422 -5.40 13.13 16.03
CA ILE A 422 -4.46 14.17 15.58
C ILE A 422 -4.14 15.14 16.73
N VAL A 423 -5.14 15.57 17.49
CA VAL A 423 -4.95 16.50 18.62
C VAL A 423 -4.08 15.87 19.71
N ILE A 424 -4.40 14.66 20.14
CA ILE A 424 -3.62 13.93 21.15
C ILE A 424 -2.18 13.72 20.66
N GLY A 425 -2.03 13.28 19.41
CA GLY A 425 -0.71 13.11 18.80
C GLY A 425 0.06 14.41 18.71
N GLY A 426 -0.60 15.49 18.28
CA GLY A 426 0.00 16.82 18.20
C GLY A 426 0.50 17.33 19.55
N PHE A 427 -0.27 17.16 20.62
CA PHE A 427 0.16 17.52 21.99
C PHE A 427 1.38 16.70 22.44
N ILE A 428 1.36 15.38 22.22
CA ILE A 428 2.50 14.52 22.58
C ILE A 428 3.74 14.90 21.76
N GLY A 429 3.58 15.17 20.47
CA GLY A 429 4.68 15.55 19.58
C GLY A 429 5.26 16.93 19.88
N ALA A 430 4.43 17.86 20.42
CA ALA A 430 4.86 19.19 20.82
C ALA A 430 5.67 19.21 22.13
N LEU A 431 5.66 18.11 22.90
CA LEU A 431 6.49 18.00 24.11
C LEU A 431 7.97 18.06 23.72
N THR A 432 8.70 19.00 24.28
CA THR A 432 10.13 19.21 24.04
C THR A 432 10.93 18.76 25.24
N LEU A 433 11.81 17.79 25.05
CA LEU A 433 12.78 17.34 26.03
C LEU A 433 14.11 18.04 25.77
N HIS A 434 14.66 18.69 26.78
CA HIS A 434 15.98 19.31 26.66
C HIS A 434 17.05 18.34 27.18
N MET A 435 17.85 17.79 26.26
CA MET A 435 18.97 16.93 26.60
C MET A 435 20.28 17.59 26.14
N GLY A 436 21.14 17.94 27.11
CA GLY A 436 22.42 18.58 26.81
C GLY A 436 22.33 19.94 26.13
N GLY A 437 21.22 20.69 26.36
CA GLY A 437 21.01 22.00 25.74
C GLY A 437 20.36 21.95 24.36
N VAL A 438 20.15 20.74 23.79
CA VAL A 438 19.45 20.56 22.50
C VAL A 438 17.97 20.26 22.75
N PRO A 439 17.03 21.03 22.17
CA PRO A 439 15.61 20.73 22.26
C PRO A 439 15.26 19.56 21.33
N ILE A 440 14.92 18.42 21.92
CA ILE A 440 14.48 17.23 21.18
C ILE A 440 12.95 17.15 21.28
N SER A 441 12.27 17.25 20.16
CA SER A 441 10.82 17.01 20.05
C SER A 441 10.50 16.16 18.83
N LEU A 442 9.38 15.42 18.92
CA LEU A 442 8.87 14.65 17.76
C LEU A 442 8.19 15.56 16.72
N SER A 443 8.02 16.83 17.02
CA SER A 443 7.10 17.78 16.35
C SER A 443 5.64 17.32 16.36
N THR A 444 4.70 18.21 16.08
CA THR A 444 3.28 17.87 15.98
C THR A 444 3.03 16.81 14.91
N SER A 445 3.82 16.83 13.86
CA SER A 445 3.79 15.91 12.72
C SER A 445 4.19 14.48 13.10
N GLY A 446 5.32 14.31 13.79
CA GLY A 446 5.75 13.02 14.31
C GLY A 446 4.79 12.46 15.35
N GLY A 447 4.23 13.32 16.20
CA GLY A 447 3.19 12.96 17.14
C GLY A 447 1.92 12.44 16.48
N ALA A 448 1.45 13.08 15.39
CA ALA A 448 0.30 12.64 14.62
C ALA A 448 0.54 11.24 13.98
N LEU A 449 1.74 10.98 13.48
CA LEU A 449 2.12 9.66 12.98
C LEU A 449 2.01 8.58 14.07
N ILE A 450 2.59 8.84 15.25
CA ILE A 450 2.59 7.88 16.37
C ILE A 450 1.15 7.67 16.87
N ALA A 451 0.36 8.72 16.99
CA ALA A 451 -1.04 8.59 17.33
C ALA A 451 -1.78 7.74 16.29
N GLY A 452 -1.58 7.98 15.00
CA GLY A 452 -2.12 7.15 13.95
C GLY A 452 -1.77 5.67 14.13
N LEU A 453 -0.50 5.34 14.40
CA LEU A 453 -0.04 3.97 14.67
C LEU A 453 -0.80 3.33 15.85
N VAL A 454 -0.90 4.04 16.97
CA VAL A 454 -1.59 3.56 18.18
C VAL A 454 -3.08 3.39 17.94
N PHE A 455 -3.72 4.38 17.30
CA PHE A 455 -5.14 4.37 17.01
C PHE A 455 -5.52 3.28 16.00
N GLY A 456 -4.71 3.05 14.97
CA GLY A 456 -4.88 1.95 14.04
C GLY A 456 -4.76 0.59 14.74
N TRP A 457 -3.79 0.44 15.62
CA TRP A 457 -3.65 -0.75 16.46
C TRP A 457 -4.84 -0.96 17.40
N LEU A 458 -5.29 0.08 18.10
CA LEU A 458 -6.47 0.03 18.97
C LEU A 458 -7.71 -0.40 18.17
N ARG A 459 -7.90 0.15 16.98
CA ARG A 459 -8.97 -0.26 16.07
C ARG A 459 -8.90 -1.75 15.73
N SER A 460 -7.72 -2.31 15.47
CA SER A 460 -7.55 -3.74 15.18
C SER A 460 -7.90 -4.63 16.38
N LYS A 461 -7.84 -4.10 17.59
CA LYS A 461 -8.20 -4.82 18.83
C LYS A 461 -9.68 -4.62 19.24
N ARG A 462 -10.21 -3.43 18.99
CA ARG A 462 -11.59 -3.04 19.33
C ARG A 462 -12.24 -2.38 18.11
N PRO A 463 -12.80 -3.18 17.19
CA PRO A 463 -13.32 -2.69 15.92
C PRO A 463 -14.65 -1.90 16.02
N THR A 464 -15.15 -1.62 17.20
CA THR A 464 -16.40 -0.89 17.43
C THR A 464 -16.29 0.63 17.23
N PHE A 465 -15.08 1.18 17.33
CA PHE A 465 -14.87 2.61 17.10
C PHE A 465 -13.74 2.89 16.13
N GLY A 466 -13.67 4.15 15.66
CA GLY A 466 -12.57 4.66 14.89
C GLY A 466 -12.49 4.07 13.49
N ARG A 467 -13.62 3.78 12.88
CA ARG A 467 -13.67 3.26 11.53
C ARG A 467 -13.33 4.35 10.53
N ILE A 468 -12.32 4.08 9.70
CA ILE A 468 -11.98 4.85 8.52
C ILE A 468 -12.08 3.89 7.34
N PRO A 469 -13.13 4.00 6.47
CA PRO A 469 -13.28 3.17 5.28
C PRO A 469 -12.06 3.29 4.33
N GLU A 470 -11.75 2.22 3.58
CA GLU A 470 -10.62 2.25 2.63
C GLU A 470 -10.64 3.46 1.67
N PRO A 471 -11.80 3.84 1.05
CA PRO A 471 -11.84 5.03 0.20
C PRO A 471 -11.50 6.32 0.94
N SER A 472 -11.99 6.47 2.18
CA SER A 472 -11.67 7.65 3.01
C SER A 472 -10.21 7.67 3.43
N LEU A 473 -9.65 6.52 3.81
CA LEU A 473 -8.24 6.38 4.15
C LEU A 473 -7.36 6.70 2.93
N TRP A 474 -7.77 6.25 1.74
CA TRP A 474 -7.09 6.58 0.49
C TRP A 474 -7.11 8.09 0.22
N ILE A 475 -8.26 8.77 0.44
CA ILE A 475 -8.36 10.23 0.29
C ILE A 475 -7.44 10.94 1.28
N LEU A 476 -7.50 10.59 2.56
CA LEU A 476 -6.66 11.21 3.60
C LEU A 476 -5.17 11.04 3.29
N ASN A 477 -4.75 9.86 2.85
CA ASN A 477 -3.36 9.59 2.47
C ASN A 477 -2.96 10.35 1.19
N ASN A 478 -3.71 10.18 0.11
CA ASN A 478 -3.29 10.71 -1.19
C ASN A 478 -3.57 12.19 -1.32
N LEU A 479 -4.76 12.67 -0.93
CA LEU A 479 -5.10 14.07 -0.99
C LEU A 479 -4.29 14.86 0.04
N GLY A 480 -4.19 14.36 1.30
CA GLY A 480 -3.41 14.99 2.35
C GLY A 480 -1.95 15.19 1.94
N LEU A 481 -1.30 14.11 1.45
CA LEU A 481 0.09 14.20 0.96
C LEU A 481 0.22 15.14 -0.23
N ASN A 482 -0.61 15.00 -1.26
CA ASN A 482 -0.44 15.77 -2.49
C ASN A 482 -0.84 17.25 -2.33
N MET A 483 -1.79 17.58 -1.46
CA MET A 483 -2.07 18.98 -1.07
C MET A 483 -0.86 19.59 -0.36
N PHE A 484 -0.29 18.86 0.60
CA PHE A 484 0.94 19.28 1.28
C PHE A 484 2.09 19.49 0.30
N ILE A 485 2.32 18.57 -0.63
CA ILE A 485 3.39 18.64 -1.64
C ILE A 485 3.14 19.77 -2.65
N ALA A 486 1.88 20.01 -3.05
CA ALA A 486 1.52 21.13 -3.92
C ALA A 486 1.88 22.47 -3.26
N VAL A 487 1.54 22.64 -1.98
CA VAL A 487 1.90 23.85 -1.21
C VAL A 487 3.42 24.02 -1.15
N ILE A 488 4.16 22.95 -0.87
CA ILE A 488 5.63 23.00 -0.84
C ILE A 488 6.20 23.36 -2.21
N GLY A 489 5.71 22.72 -3.28
CA GLY A 489 6.18 22.99 -4.64
C GLY A 489 5.96 24.46 -5.05
N ILE A 490 4.75 24.99 -4.79
CA ILE A 490 4.44 26.39 -5.08
C ILE A 490 5.32 27.34 -4.26
N SER A 491 5.51 27.07 -2.97
CA SER A 491 6.33 27.90 -2.09
C SER A 491 7.82 27.87 -2.44
N ALA A 492 8.35 26.72 -2.84
CA ALA A 492 9.75 26.54 -3.25
C ALA A 492 10.01 26.97 -4.70
N GLY A 493 8.95 27.21 -5.49
CA GLY A 493 9.07 27.54 -6.92
C GLY A 493 10.10 28.62 -7.23
N PRO A 494 10.05 29.80 -6.60
CA PRO A 494 10.97 30.90 -6.89
C PRO A 494 12.46 30.55 -6.69
N THR A 495 12.78 29.71 -5.70
CA THR A 495 14.16 29.35 -5.32
C THR A 495 14.63 28.04 -5.93
N PHE A 496 13.74 27.27 -6.55
CA PHE A 496 14.02 25.90 -7.00
C PHE A 496 15.13 25.82 -8.05
N ILE A 497 15.10 26.69 -9.06
CA ILE A 497 16.09 26.68 -10.15
C ILE A 497 17.47 27.10 -9.64
N SER A 498 17.53 28.12 -8.76
CA SER A 498 18.80 28.53 -8.12
C SER A 498 19.36 27.44 -7.24
N GLY A 499 18.50 26.76 -6.45
CA GLY A 499 18.88 25.63 -5.61
C GLY A 499 19.48 24.46 -6.42
N ILE A 500 18.90 24.09 -7.56
CA ILE A 500 19.48 23.06 -8.43
C ILE A 500 20.87 23.47 -8.94
N LYS A 501 21.06 24.75 -9.29
CA LYS A 501 22.36 25.24 -9.75
C LYS A 501 23.41 25.24 -8.63
N GLU A 502 22.99 25.53 -7.42
CA GLU A 502 23.86 25.57 -6.24
C GLU A 502 24.39 24.18 -5.86
N VAL A 503 23.50 23.19 -5.75
CA VAL A 503 23.86 21.82 -5.33
C VAL A 503 24.48 21.01 -6.48
N GLY A 504 24.16 21.37 -7.72
CA GLY A 504 24.78 20.83 -8.92
C GLY A 504 24.55 19.34 -9.17
N PHE A 505 25.38 18.77 -10.06
CA PHE A 505 25.31 17.35 -10.45
C PHE A 505 25.71 16.40 -9.30
N MET A 506 26.45 16.89 -8.30
CA MET A 506 26.90 16.08 -7.17
C MET A 506 25.72 15.54 -6.34
N LEU A 507 24.63 16.29 -6.24
CA LEU A 507 23.40 15.82 -5.58
C LEU A 507 22.82 14.55 -6.24
N PHE A 508 22.86 14.47 -7.57
CA PHE A 508 22.40 13.28 -8.27
C PHE A 508 23.26 12.06 -7.95
N ILE A 509 24.59 12.23 -7.90
CA ILE A 509 25.54 11.17 -7.48
C ILE A 509 25.28 10.79 -6.03
N ALA A 510 25.11 11.76 -5.13
CA ALA A 510 24.75 11.52 -3.74
C ALA A 510 23.47 10.69 -3.62
N GLY A 511 22.45 11.00 -4.41
CA GLY A 511 21.20 10.24 -4.49
C GLY A 511 21.40 8.79 -4.96
N ILE A 512 22.26 8.56 -5.96
CA ILE A 512 22.64 7.22 -6.42
C ILE A 512 23.29 6.42 -5.28
N LEU A 513 24.26 6.99 -4.60
CA LEU A 513 24.96 6.33 -3.51
C LEU A 513 24.05 6.06 -2.30
N ALA A 514 23.29 7.07 -1.87
CA ALA A 514 22.35 6.97 -0.76
C ALA A 514 21.22 5.97 -1.03
N THR A 515 20.89 5.70 -2.30
CA THR A 515 19.93 4.67 -2.71
C THR A 515 20.58 3.30 -2.78
N SER A 516 21.73 3.19 -3.47
CA SER A 516 22.32 1.91 -3.86
C SER A 516 23.01 1.20 -2.70
N ILE A 517 23.79 1.93 -1.88
CA ILE A 517 24.55 1.32 -0.78
C ILE A 517 23.63 0.59 0.20
N PRO A 518 22.56 1.20 0.74
CA PRO A 518 21.67 0.48 1.66
C PRO A 518 20.98 -0.74 1.00
N LEU A 519 20.69 -0.68 -0.29
CA LEU A 519 20.08 -1.81 -1.00
C LEU A 519 21.05 -2.99 -1.11
N PHE A 520 22.29 -2.76 -1.51
CA PHE A 520 23.30 -3.82 -1.59
C PHE A 520 23.60 -4.42 -0.22
N VAL A 521 23.74 -3.57 0.81
CA VAL A 521 23.90 -4.01 2.21
C VAL A 521 22.69 -4.85 2.63
N GLY A 522 21.47 -4.40 2.34
CA GLY A 522 20.24 -5.13 2.66
C GLY A 522 20.17 -6.50 1.98
N ILE A 523 20.46 -6.58 0.67
CA ILE A 523 20.50 -7.85 -0.07
C ILE A 523 21.51 -8.82 0.56
N TRP A 524 22.71 -8.35 0.84
CA TRP A 524 23.76 -9.13 1.47
C TRP A 524 23.38 -9.59 2.89
N MET A 525 22.93 -8.65 3.71
CA MET A 525 22.53 -8.88 5.10
C MET A 525 21.36 -9.88 5.19
N GLY A 526 20.34 -9.72 4.37
CA GLY A 526 19.19 -10.62 4.33
C GLY A 526 19.57 -12.04 3.90
N ALA A 527 20.51 -12.18 2.95
CA ALA A 527 20.98 -13.47 2.49
C ALA A 527 21.94 -14.17 3.48
N LYS A 528 22.91 -13.43 4.05
CA LYS A 528 23.99 -14.02 4.87
C LYS A 528 23.68 -14.01 6.36
N LEU A 529 23.17 -12.89 6.89
CA LEU A 529 22.95 -12.71 8.34
C LEU A 529 21.59 -13.26 8.76
N PHE A 530 20.51 -12.84 8.06
CA PHE A 530 19.13 -13.25 8.41
C PHE A 530 18.72 -14.55 7.73
N LYS A 531 19.45 -15.01 6.71
CA LYS A 531 19.20 -16.25 5.95
C LYS A 531 17.78 -16.32 5.41
N PHE A 532 17.27 -15.20 4.87
CA PHE A 532 15.97 -15.15 4.24
C PHE A 532 15.98 -15.89 2.89
N HIS A 533 14.82 -16.46 2.55
CA HIS A 533 14.59 -16.93 1.19
C HIS A 533 14.77 -15.75 0.20
N PRO A 534 15.40 -15.94 -0.98
CA PRO A 534 15.74 -14.86 -1.90
C PRO A 534 14.57 -13.92 -2.23
N ALA A 535 13.39 -14.48 -2.54
CA ALA A 535 12.20 -13.67 -2.84
C ALA A 535 11.71 -12.85 -1.64
N ILE A 536 11.74 -13.41 -0.43
CA ILE A 536 11.38 -12.72 0.81
C ILE A 536 12.41 -11.64 1.13
N ASN A 537 13.71 -11.91 0.93
CA ASN A 537 14.78 -10.94 1.12
C ASN A 537 14.58 -9.69 0.26
N LEU A 538 14.34 -9.88 -1.04
CA LEU A 538 14.08 -8.76 -1.96
C LEU A 538 12.83 -7.97 -1.53
N GLY A 539 11.77 -8.67 -1.10
CA GLY A 539 10.58 -8.04 -0.53
C GLY A 539 10.89 -7.23 0.74
N CYS A 540 11.70 -7.78 1.64
CA CYS A 540 12.14 -7.08 2.87
C CYS A 540 12.96 -5.82 2.55
N CYS A 541 13.83 -5.86 1.55
CA CYS A 541 14.59 -4.68 1.10
C CYS A 541 13.66 -3.60 0.54
N ALA A 542 12.68 -3.98 -0.28
CA ALA A 542 11.70 -3.04 -0.83
C ALA A 542 10.82 -2.43 0.26
N GLY A 543 10.35 -3.23 1.23
CA GLY A 543 9.51 -2.77 2.34
C GLY A 543 10.27 -1.85 3.30
N GLY A 544 11.47 -2.24 3.74
CA GLY A 544 12.29 -1.43 4.67
C GLY A 544 12.67 -0.06 4.11
N ARG A 545 12.57 0.11 2.80
CA ARG A 545 12.78 1.39 2.10
C ARG A 545 11.50 2.01 1.53
N THR A 546 10.35 1.51 1.92
CA THR A 546 9.03 2.04 1.57
C THR A 546 8.74 2.15 0.05
N THR A 547 9.47 1.40 -0.79
CA THR A 547 9.36 1.49 -2.24
C THR A 547 8.43 0.45 -2.86
N THR A 548 7.18 0.84 -3.09
CA THR A 548 6.15 -0.04 -3.71
C THR A 548 6.48 -0.32 -5.19
N ALA A 549 7.12 0.64 -5.88
CA ALA A 549 7.54 0.43 -7.27
C ALA A 549 8.56 -0.71 -7.41
N ALA A 550 9.48 -0.83 -6.44
CA ALA A 550 10.43 -1.93 -6.43
C ALA A 550 9.75 -3.28 -6.12
N LEU A 551 8.73 -3.31 -5.23
CA LEU A 551 7.95 -4.53 -5.01
C LEU A 551 7.30 -5.01 -6.30
N GLY A 552 6.64 -4.12 -7.06
CA GLY A 552 6.07 -4.43 -8.36
C GLY A 552 7.11 -5.01 -9.33
N ALA A 553 8.27 -4.36 -9.46
CA ALA A 553 9.35 -4.83 -10.31
C ALA A 553 9.89 -6.22 -9.91
N ILE A 554 9.97 -6.52 -8.60
CA ILE A 554 10.38 -7.85 -8.10
C ILE A 554 9.31 -8.89 -8.45
N GLN A 555 8.04 -8.59 -8.22
CA GLN A 555 6.92 -9.48 -8.51
C GLN A 555 6.84 -9.81 -10.01
N ASP A 556 6.97 -8.79 -10.86
CA ASP A 556 7.01 -8.96 -12.32
C ASP A 556 8.22 -9.80 -12.77
N SER A 557 9.40 -9.52 -12.19
CA SER A 557 10.63 -10.27 -12.50
C SER A 557 10.55 -11.73 -12.07
N LEU A 558 10.01 -12.01 -10.89
CA LEU A 558 9.89 -13.37 -10.33
C LEU A 558 8.59 -14.08 -10.73
N GLN A 559 7.64 -13.38 -11.35
CA GLN A 559 6.29 -13.89 -11.69
C GLN A 559 5.60 -14.51 -10.47
N SER A 560 5.70 -13.85 -9.32
CA SER A 560 5.20 -14.36 -8.04
C SER A 560 4.86 -13.25 -7.06
N SER A 561 3.84 -13.47 -6.24
CA SER A 561 3.45 -12.57 -5.14
C SER A 561 4.20 -12.85 -3.82
N ILE A 562 5.03 -13.88 -3.74
CA ILE A 562 5.80 -14.24 -2.52
C ILE A 562 6.60 -13.07 -1.92
N PRO A 563 7.24 -12.18 -2.72
CA PRO A 563 7.95 -11.02 -2.16
C PRO A 563 7.11 -10.13 -1.25
N ALA A 564 5.80 -10.07 -1.46
CA ALA A 564 4.90 -9.28 -0.62
C ALA A 564 4.90 -9.74 0.85
N MET A 565 5.18 -11.01 1.12
CA MET A 565 5.25 -11.55 2.50
C MET A 565 6.40 -10.93 3.30
N GLY A 566 7.54 -10.63 2.66
CA GLY A 566 8.64 -9.90 3.28
C GLY A 566 8.38 -8.39 3.34
N TYR A 567 7.78 -7.84 2.29
CA TYR A 567 7.51 -6.42 2.16
C TYR A 567 6.62 -5.88 3.27
N THR A 568 5.51 -6.54 3.58
CA THR A 568 4.46 -5.98 4.47
C THR A 568 4.94 -5.65 5.87
N VAL A 569 5.73 -6.53 6.48
CA VAL A 569 6.28 -6.33 7.84
C VAL A 569 7.34 -5.23 7.82
N THR A 570 8.28 -5.32 6.90
CA THR A 570 9.38 -4.36 6.82
C THR A 570 8.93 -2.98 6.36
N TYR A 571 7.84 -2.88 5.57
CA TYR A 571 7.23 -1.62 5.20
C TYR A 571 6.66 -0.87 6.41
N ALA A 572 5.96 -1.56 7.31
CA ALA A 572 5.40 -0.92 8.50
C ALA A 572 6.49 -0.33 9.40
N VAL A 573 7.57 -1.09 9.61
CA VAL A 573 8.73 -0.63 10.39
C VAL A 573 9.51 0.46 9.67
N GLY A 574 9.80 0.25 8.38
CA GLY A 574 10.54 1.19 7.55
C GLY A 574 9.84 2.53 7.42
N ASN A 575 8.52 2.52 7.16
CA ASN A 575 7.75 3.75 7.05
C ASN A 575 7.78 4.57 8.34
N THR A 576 7.72 3.92 9.50
CA THR A 576 7.78 4.60 10.79
C THR A 576 9.19 5.15 11.07
N LEU A 577 10.21 4.32 10.94
CA LEU A 577 11.58 4.71 11.28
C LEU A 577 12.16 5.76 10.32
N LEU A 578 11.94 5.62 9.01
CA LEU A 578 12.44 6.58 8.04
C LEU A 578 11.81 7.97 8.20
N ILE A 579 10.55 8.05 8.63
CA ILE A 579 9.93 9.34 8.97
C ILE A 579 10.61 9.94 10.20
N LEU A 580 10.86 9.14 11.25
CA LEU A 580 11.58 9.59 12.44
C LEU A 580 13.04 9.97 12.12
N TRP A 581 13.66 9.31 11.15
CA TRP A 581 15.00 9.68 10.67
C TRP A 581 15.03 11.04 9.98
N GLY A 582 13.87 11.57 9.54
CA GLY A 582 13.74 12.97 9.12
C GLY A 582 14.05 13.95 10.23
N VAL A 583 13.65 13.65 11.48
CA VAL A 583 14.06 14.43 12.67
C VAL A 583 15.56 14.21 12.96
N ALA A 584 15.96 12.94 12.98
CA ALA A 584 17.33 12.58 13.36
C ALA A 584 18.37 13.19 12.41
N ILE A 585 18.17 13.14 11.10
CA ILE A 585 19.13 13.68 10.13
C ILE A 585 19.29 15.19 10.27
N VAL A 586 18.19 15.92 10.51
CA VAL A 586 18.23 17.36 10.74
C VAL A 586 19.04 17.69 12.00
N LEU A 587 18.79 16.95 13.10
CA LEU A 587 19.51 17.16 14.37
C LEU A 587 21.00 16.77 14.29
N LEU A 588 21.35 15.75 13.47
CA LEU A 588 22.74 15.33 13.27
C LEU A 588 23.53 16.30 12.39
N MET A 589 22.84 17.10 11.59
CA MET A 589 23.45 18.09 10.67
C MET A 589 23.39 19.54 11.19
N ALA A 590 22.65 19.78 12.31
CA ALA A 590 22.58 21.07 12.99
C ALA A 590 23.76 21.26 13.94
#